data_62f5537d9b336c12015150536fe10d0e
#
_entry.id   62f5537d9b336c12015150536fe10d0e
#
_cell.length_a   1.000
_cell.length_b   1.000
_cell.length_c   1.000
_cell.angle_alpha   90.00
_cell.angle_beta   90.00
_cell.angle_gamma   90.00
#
_symmetry.space_group_name_H-M   'P 1'
#
loop_
_entity.id
_entity.type
_entity.pdbx_description
1 polymer ?
#
loop_
_entity_poly.entity_id
_entity_poly.type
_entity_poly.pdbx_seq_one_letter_code
_entity_poly.pdbx_strand_id
1 'polypeptide(L)'
;MDTTPIFIGEIPALLWGAPSSQLIVAVHGSGSHKGDEVIALLAREAVPKGYRVLSFDLPEHGDRQGHPALCKAQTCVPELVQVMAYAQTLASHIRLFGCSLGAYFGLLACRGFPLEQALFLSPVVDMERLIGNMMGWFQVTLQQLEAEGEIPTPMGQTLYWDYYCYVKGHPIDQWDAPTAILCSSQDTLSEPEVVHAFARRFSCDLQVLEGGEHFFHTPQQLAVYRDWLSRHIEPVV
;
A
#
# COMPACT_ATOMS: atom_id res chain seq x y z
N MET A 1 7.80 -16.35 14.34
CA MET A 1 7.16 -16.74 13.08
C MET A 1 8.27 -16.96 12.05
N ASP A 2 8.21 -18.04 11.32
CA ASP A 2 9.24 -18.35 10.33
C ASP A 2 9.10 -17.43 9.12
N THR A 3 10.21 -16.84 8.73
CA THR A 3 10.34 -16.01 7.54
C THR A 3 11.44 -16.53 6.65
N THR A 4 11.22 -16.48 5.35
CA THR A 4 12.23 -16.89 4.36
C THR A 4 12.53 -15.69 3.46
N PRO A 5 13.74 -15.13 3.53
CA PRO A 5 14.18 -14.09 2.59
C PRO A 5 14.27 -14.67 1.17
N ILE A 6 13.77 -13.92 0.20
CA ILE A 6 13.86 -14.26 -1.22
C ILE A 6 14.13 -13.01 -2.05
N PHE A 7 14.42 -13.22 -3.32
CA PHE A 7 14.44 -12.16 -4.32
C PHE A 7 13.46 -12.49 -5.45
N ILE A 8 12.73 -11.48 -5.92
CA ILE A 8 11.87 -11.57 -7.10
C ILE A 8 12.53 -10.69 -8.18
N GLY A 9 13.36 -11.32 -9.04
CA GLY A 9 14.34 -10.57 -9.80
C GLY A 9 15.32 -9.87 -8.86
N GLU A 10 15.36 -8.53 -8.88
CA GLU A 10 16.19 -7.72 -7.97
C GLU A 10 15.42 -7.19 -6.75
N ILE A 11 14.16 -7.55 -6.59
CA ILE A 11 13.29 -7.04 -5.51
C ILE A 11 13.46 -7.88 -4.25
N PRO A 12 14.01 -7.35 -3.15
CA PRO A 12 14.11 -8.06 -1.88
C PRO A 12 12.72 -8.29 -1.28
N ALA A 13 12.43 -9.53 -0.90
CA ALA A 13 11.13 -9.92 -0.36
C ALA A 13 11.25 -10.90 0.81
N LEU A 14 10.16 -11.07 1.54
CA LEU A 14 9.99 -12.03 2.62
C LEU A 14 8.75 -12.89 2.37
N LEU A 15 8.91 -14.19 2.55
CA LEU A 15 7.80 -15.13 2.68
C LEU A 15 7.59 -15.45 4.15
N TRP A 16 6.36 -15.29 4.64
CA TRP A 16 5.96 -15.56 6.02
C TRP A 16 5.06 -16.79 6.03
N GLY A 17 5.39 -17.76 6.88
CA GLY A 17 4.64 -18.99 7.03
C GLY A 17 4.98 -20.07 6.00
N ALA A 18 4.35 -21.22 6.16
CA ALA A 18 4.51 -22.39 5.28
C ALA A 18 3.85 -22.16 3.91
N PRO A 19 4.22 -22.94 2.88
CA PRO A 19 3.50 -22.95 1.60
C PRO A 19 1.99 -23.17 1.79
N SER A 20 1.19 -22.38 1.07
CA SER A 20 -0.27 -22.43 1.10
C SER A 20 -0.81 -22.09 -0.28
N SER A 21 -1.99 -22.60 -0.63
CA SER A 21 -2.75 -22.15 -1.81
C SER A 21 -3.37 -20.77 -1.64
N GLN A 22 -3.37 -20.24 -0.41
CA GLN A 22 -3.87 -18.91 -0.04
C GLN A 22 -2.69 -17.98 0.26
N LEU A 23 -2.56 -16.90 -0.49
CA LEU A 23 -1.46 -15.94 -0.36
C LEU A 23 -1.98 -14.52 -0.25
N ILE A 24 -1.39 -13.77 0.68
CA ILE A 24 -1.58 -12.32 0.77
C ILE A 24 -0.29 -11.64 0.30
N VAL A 25 -0.37 -10.87 -0.79
CA VAL A 25 0.72 -9.97 -1.19
C VAL A 25 0.59 -8.68 -0.39
N ALA A 26 1.64 -8.31 0.33
CA ALA A 26 1.63 -7.17 1.26
C ALA A 26 2.57 -6.06 0.78
N VAL A 27 2.00 -4.88 0.55
CA VAL A 27 2.72 -3.69 0.08
C VAL A 27 2.73 -2.65 1.20
N HIS A 28 3.91 -2.32 1.70
CA HIS A 28 4.10 -1.34 2.77
C HIS A 28 3.92 0.11 2.30
N GLY A 29 3.85 1.05 3.24
CA GLY A 29 3.74 2.48 2.99
C GLY A 29 5.10 3.20 2.91
N SER A 30 5.06 4.51 2.73
CA SER A 30 6.25 5.36 2.76
C SER A 30 6.92 5.32 4.14
N GLY A 31 8.26 5.33 4.16
CA GLY A 31 9.07 5.27 5.38
C GLY A 31 9.08 3.90 6.09
N SER A 32 8.52 2.86 5.47
CA SER A 32 8.39 1.51 5.99
C SER A 32 9.25 0.49 5.21
N HIS A 33 9.06 -0.80 5.43
CA HIS A 33 9.76 -1.87 4.73
C HIS A 33 9.00 -3.21 4.85
N LYS A 34 9.44 -4.24 4.11
CA LYS A 34 8.81 -5.57 4.03
C LYS A 34 8.63 -6.30 5.36
N GLY A 35 9.34 -5.91 6.39
CA GLY A 35 9.32 -6.56 7.70
C GLY A 35 8.89 -5.64 8.86
N ASP A 36 8.26 -4.51 8.59
CA ASP A 36 7.82 -3.58 9.62
C ASP A 36 6.68 -4.14 10.49
N GLU A 37 6.32 -3.42 11.55
CA GLU A 37 5.33 -3.87 12.53
C GLU A 37 3.94 -4.10 11.91
N VAL A 38 3.52 -3.26 10.96
CA VAL A 38 2.22 -3.39 10.29
C VAL A 38 2.18 -4.67 9.45
N ILE A 39 3.24 -4.95 8.69
CA ILE A 39 3.37 -6.18 7.89
C ILE A 39 3.52 -7.41 8.80
N ALA A 40 4.33 -7.30 9.86
CA ALA A 40 4.52 -8.39 10.81
C ALA A 40 3.22 -8.74 11.55
N LEU A 41 2.38 -7.74 11.87
CA LEU A 41 1.08 -7.94 12.50
C LEU A 41 0.09 -8.62 11.54
N LEU A 42 0.04 -8.19 10.28
CA LEU A 42 -0.71 -8.87 9.22
C LEU A 42 -0.32 -10.36 9.16
N ALA A 43 0.98 -10.66 9.11
CA ALA A 43 1.46 -12.03 9.03
C ALA A 43 1.12 -12.84 10.29
N ARG A 44 1.20 -12.23 11.49
CA ARG A 44 0.80 -12.88 12.75
C ARG A 44 -0.68 -13.26 12.79
N GLU A 45 -1.54 -12.48 12.15
CA GLU A 45 -2.98 -12.79 12.06
C GLU A 45 -3.32 -13.76 10.92
N ALA A 46 -2.63 -13.68 9.79
CA ALA A 46 -2.96 -14.46 8.60
C ALA A 46 -2.36 -15.89 8.63
N VAL A 47 -1.10 -16.04 9.05
CA VAL A 47 -0.41 -17.34 8.98
C VAL A 47 -1.07 -18.43 9.84
N PRO A 48 -1.51 -18.19 11.08
CA PRO A 48 -2.24 -19.19 11.87
C PRO A 48 -3.58 -19.59 11.25
N LYS A 49 -4.14 -18.76 10.36
CA LYS A 49 -5.40 -19.01 9.65
C LYS A 49 -5.20 -19.74 8.32
N GLY A 50 -3.98 -20.17 8.01
CA GLY A 50 -3.66 -20.97 6.82
C GLY A 50 -3.18 -20.18 5.61
N TYR A 51 -2.94 -18.88 5.75
CA TYR A 51 -2.38 -18.04 4.68
C TYR A 51 -0.85 -18.06 4.70
N ARG A 52 -0.28 -17.83 3.54
CA ARG A 52 1.10 -17.38 3.40
C ARG A 52 1.11 -15.88 3.12
N VAL A 53 2.09 -15.13 3.61
CA VAL A 53 2.23 -13.70 3.27
C VAL A 53 3.51 -13.51 2.48
N LEU A 54 3.45 -12.72 1.42
CA LEU A 54 4.58 -12.26 0.61
C LEU A 54 4.68 -10.75 0.74
N SER A 55 5.73 -10.26 1.36
CA SER A 55 6.02 -8.82 1.45
C SER A 55 7.35 -8.50 0.76
N PHE A 56 7.51 -7.28 0.26
CA PHE A 56 8.71 -6.88 -0.48
C PHE A 56 9.01 -5.40 -0.23
N ASP A 57 10.26 -4.99 -0.48
CA ASP A 57 10.66 -3.60 -0.34
C ASP A 57 10.37 -2.80 -1.62
N LEU A 58 9.64 -1.70 -1.46
CA LEU A 58 9.49 -0.69 -2.51
C LEU A 58 10.85 0.00 -2.79
N PRO A 59 11.05 0.60 -3.97
CA PRO A 59 12.20 1.46 -4.23
C PRO A 59 12.43 2.48 -3.10
N GLU A 60 13.69 2.80 -2.81
CA GLU A 60 14.12 3.71 -1.74
C GLU A 60 13.82 3.24 -0.29
N HIS A 61 13.25 2.03 -0.10
CA HIS A 61 12.86 1.52 1.21
C HIS A 61 13.58 0.22 1.57
N GLY A 62 13.67 -0.07 2.86
CA GLY A 62 14.25 -1.31 3.38
C GLY A 62 15.65 -1.59 2.84
N ASP A 63 15.86 -2.78 2.26
CA ASP A 63 17.14 -3.18 1.68
C ASP A 63 17.46 -2.47 0.35
N ARG A 64 16.55 -1.62 -0.13
CA ARG A 64 16.72 -0.83 -1.37
C ARG A 64 17.06 0.64 -1.11
N GLN A 65 17.38 1.01 0.13
CA GLN A 65 17.87 2.35 0.45
C GLN A 65 19.18 2.63 -0.31
N GLY A 66 19.24 3.78 -0.98
CA GLY A 66 20.39 4.17 -1.80
C GLY A 66 20.43 3.51 -3.20
N HIS A 67 19.46 2.68 -3.56
CA HIS A 67 19.30 2.19 -4.93
C HIS A 67 18.76 3.32 -5.82
N PRO A 68 19.20 3.42 -7.11
CA PRO A 68 18.83 4.53 -7.99
C PRO A 68 17.36 4.55 -8.42
N ALA A 69 16.62 3.46 -8.23
CA ALA A 69 15.19 3.42 -8.56
C ALA A 69 14.38 4.26 -7.57
N LEU A 70 13.57 5.17 -8.08
CA LEU A 70 12.72 6.06 -7.27
C LEU A 70 11.35 5.44 -6.97
N CYS A 71 10.82 5.72 -5.78
CA CYS A 71 9.51 5.25 -5.34
C CYS A 71 8.38 6.08 -5.98
N LYS A 72 8.21 5.92 -7.28
CA LYS A 72 7.14 6.52 -8.10
C LYS A 72 6.30 5.43 -8.76
N ALA A 73 5.06 5.73 -9.12
CA ALA A 73 4.18 4.74 -9.76
C ALA A 73 4.77 4.15 -11.04
N GLN A 74 5.53 4.95 -11.82
CA GLN A 74 6.20 4.49 -13.05
C GLN A 74 7.18 3.33 -12.79
N THR A 75 7.75 3.26 -11.58
CA THR A 75 8.65 2.19 -11.14
C THR A 75 7.90 1.12 -10.35
N CYS A 76 7.13 1.54 -9.35
CA CYS A 76 6.49 0.63 -8.39
C CYS A 76 5.39 -0.24 -9.00
N VAL A 77 4.63 0.30 -9.97
CA VAL A 77 3.54 -0.46 -10.62
C VAL A 77 4.05 -1.63 -11.44
N PRO A 78 5.03 -1.47 -12.36
CA PRO A 78 5.63 -2.60 -13.07
C PRO A 78 6.27 -3.64 -12.14
N GLU A 79 6.97 -3.20 -11.08
CA GLU A 79 7.56 -4.12 -10.10
C GLU A 79 6.48 -4.90 -9.34
N LEU A 80 5.39 -4.25 -8.93
CA LEU A 80 4.28 -4.94 -8.28
C LEU A 80 3.59 -5.94 -9.23
N VAL A 81 3.47 -5.62 -10.52
CA VAL A 81 2.99 -6.59 -11.52
C VAL A 81 3.91 -7.82 -11.58
N GLN A 82 5.23 -7.63 -11.52
CA GLN A 82 6.19 -8.74 -11.44
C GLN A 82 6.02 -9.56 -10.14
N VAL A 83 5.82 -8.89 -9.00
CA VAL A 83 5.54 -9.57 -7.73
C VAL A 83 4.23 -10.36 -7.78
N MET A 84 3.18 -9.81 -8.38
CA MET A 84 1.89 -10.50 -8.56
C MET A 84 2.03 -11.73 -9.48
N ALA A 85 2.79 -11.62 -10.56
CA ALA A 85 3.08 -12.75 -11.43
C ALA A 85 3.85 -13.86 -10.69
N TYR A 86 4.81 -13.50 -9.84
CA TYR A 86 5.51 -14.46 -8.98
C TYR A 86 4.55 -15.08 -7.95
N ALA A 87 3.68 -14.29 -7.32
CA ALA A 87 2.68 -14.77 -6.37
C ALA A 87 1.76 -15.85 -6.99
N GLN A 88 1.38 -15.71 -8.27
CA GLN A 88 0.60 -16.71 -9.01
C GLN A 88 1.33 -18.05 -9.20
N THR A 89 2.65 -18.07 -9.15
CA THR A 89 3.41 -19.33 -9.16
C THR A 89 3.42 -20.04 -7.81
N LEU A 90 3.09 -19.32 -6.73
CA LEU A 90 3.11 -19.86 -5.36
C LEU A 90 1.72 -20.28 -4.86
N ALA A 91 0.65 -19.63 -5.33
CA ALA A 91 -0.70 -19.81 -4.81
C ALA A 91 -1.76 -19.60 -5.89
N SER A 92 -2.89 -20.29 -5.76
CA SER A 92 -4.05 -20.16 -6.67
C SER A 92 -5.02 -19.07 -6.22
N HIS A 93 -5.00 -18.69 -4.94
CA HIS A 93 -5.90 -17.71 -4.33
C HIS A 93 -5.07 -16.56 -3.77
N ILE A 94 -5.23 -15.38 -4.36
CA ILE A 94 -4.40 -14.23 -4.03
C ILE A 94 -5.26 -13.11 -3.47
N ARG A 95 -4.80 -12.56 -2.35
CA ARG A 95 -5.31 -11.34 -1.73
C ARG A 95 -4.23 -10.28 -1.75
N LEU A 96 -4.64 -9.02 -1.68
CA LEU A 96 -3.75 -7.88 -1.62
C LEU A 96 -3.91 -7.18 -0.27
N PHE A 97 -2.81 -6.89 0.40
CA PHE A 97 -2.76 -5.90 1.47
C PHE A 97 -1.96 -4.69 1.00
N GLY A 98 -2.47 -3.49 1.25
CA GLY A 98 -1.76 -2.25 0.94
C GLY A 98 -1.89 -1.25 2.08
N CYS A 99 -0.74 -0.68 2.51
CA CYS A 99 -0.70 0.40 3.49
C CYS A 99 -0.35 1.72 2.78
N SER A 100 -1.16 2.76 2.98
CA SER A 100 -0.88 4.12 2.50
C SER A 100 -0.52 4.14 1.00
N LEU A 101 0.71 4.51 0.67
CA LEU A 101 1.28 4.50 -0.68
C LEU A 101 1.23 3.12 -1.35
N GLY A 102 1.42 2.05 -0.56
CA GLY A 102 1.31 0.67 -1.05
C GLY A 102 -0.09 0.32 -1.56
N ALA A 103 -1.14 0.88 -0.96
CA ALA A 103 -2.50 0.72 -1.46
C ALA A 103 -2.68 1.40 -2.83
N TYR A 104 -2.12 2.60 -3.02
CA TYR A 104 -2.17 3.31 -4.29
C TYR A 104 -1.50 2.51 -5.43
N PHE A 105 -0.32 1.98 -5.19
CA PHE A 105 0.35 1.14 -6.19
C PHE A 105 -0.43 -0.16 -6.45
N GLY A 106 -1.03 -0.74 -5.41
CA GLY A 106 -1.89 -1.90 -5.53
C GLY A 106 -3.12 -1.64 -6.40
N LEU A 107 -3.79 -0.51 -6.20
CA LEU A 107 -4.95 -0.09 -6.99
C LEU A 107 -4.61 0.09 -8.48
N LEU A 108 -3.41 0.56 -8.80
CA LEU A 108 -2.96 0.70 -10.19
C LEU A 108 -2.51 -0.64 -10.81
N ALA A 109 -1.67 -1.39 -10.09
CA ALA A 109 -1.04 -2.61 -10.60
C ALA A 109 -2.02 -3.78 -10.73
N CYS A 110 -3.00 -3.87 -9.82
CA CYS A 110 -3.95 -4.99 -9.75
C CYS A 110 -5.31 -4.69 -10.40
N ARG A 111 -5.42 -3.61 -11.17
CA ARG A 111 -6.62 -3.32 -11.96
C ARG A 111 -6.93 -4.50 -12.90
N GLY A 112 -8.09 -5.11 -12.71
CA GLY A 112 -8.49 -6.31 -13.47
C GLY A 112 -7.77 -7.62 -13.10
N PHE A 113 -6.90 -7.61 -12.07
CA PHE A 113 -6.33 -8.84 -11.53
C PHE A 113 -7.39 -9.57 -10.67
N PRO A 114 -7.53 -10.91 -10.78
CA PRO A 114 -8.53 -11.67 -10.03
C PRO A 114 -8.13 -11.82 -8.56
N LEU A 115 -8.28 -10.76 -7.78
CA LEU A 115 -8.08 -10.78 -6.34
C LEU A 115 -9.32 -11.33 -5.63
N GLU A 116 -9.12 -12.22 -4.66
CA GLU A 116 -10.21 -12.65 -3.79
C GLU A 116 -10.66 -11.54 -2.83
N GLN A 117 -9.71 -10.72 -2.39
CA GLN A 117 -9.94 -9.60 -1.48
C GLN A 117 -8.78 -8.63 -1.51
N ALA A 118 -9.06 -7.36 -1.27
CA ALA A 118 -8.07 -6.35 -0.90
C ALA A 118 -8.33 -5.83 0.51
N LEU A 119 -7.26 -5.61 1.26
CA LEU A 119 -7.25 -5.07 2.62
C LEU A 119 -6.39 -3.81 2.62
N PHE A 120 -6.97 -2.65 2.88
CA PHE A 120 -6.25 -1.39 2.84
C PHE A 120 -6.23 -0.69 4.19
N LEU A 121 -5.04 -0.30 4.62
CA LEU A 121 -4.79 0.48 5.84
C LEU A 121 -4.38 1.90 5.47
N SER A 122 -5.13 2.91 5.92
CA SER A 122 -4.91 4.33 5.62
C SER A 122 -4.57 4.59 4.14
N PRO A 123 -5.37 4.08 3.17
CA PRO A 123 -4.94 4.04 1.78
C PRO A 123 -4.87 5.43 1.15
N VAL A 124 -3.82 5.69 0.38
CA VAL A 124 -3.84 6.78 -0.60
C VAL A 124 -4.67 6.32 -1.80
N VAL A 125 -5.82 6.94 -2.02
CA VAL A 125 -6.74 6.59 -3.12
C VAL A 125 -6.83 7.69 -4.19
N ASP A 126 -6.25 8.84 -3.91
CA ASP A 126 -6.14 9.99 -4.83
C ASP A 126 -4.75 10.64 -4.67
N MET A 127 -3.80 10.18 -5.48
CA MET A 127 -2.43 10.69 -5.43
C MET A 127 -2.30 12.08 -6.04
N GLU A 128 -3.12 12.44 -7.02
CA GLU A 128 -3.10 13.79 -7.59
C GLU A 128 -3.45 14.81 -6.51
N ARG A 129 -4.49 14.52 -5.72
CA ARG A 129 -4.90 15.36 -4.59
C ARG A 129 -3.81 15.42 -3.51
N LEU A 130 -3.20 14.30 -3.14
CA LEU A 130 -2.11 14.28 -2.15
C LEU A 130 -0.92 15.14 -2.61
N ILE A 131 -0.49 15.01 -3.86
CA ILE A 131 0.58 15.85 -4.42
C ILE A 131 0.16 17.32 -4.40
N GLY A 132 -1.09 17.64 -4.77
CA GLY A 132 -1.63 18.99 -4.71
C GLY A 132 -1.63 19.58 -3.30
N ASN A 133 -2.00 18.78 -2.29
CA ASN A 133 -1.94 19.17 -0.88
C ASN A 133 -0.48 19.45 -0.44
N MET A 134 0.45 18.55 -0.78
CA MET A 134 1.87 18.76 -0.49
C MET A 134 2.42 20.04 -1.14
N MET A 135 2.04 20.32 -2.39
CA MET A 135 2.39 21.58 -3.06
C MET A 135 1.84 22.78 -2.28
N GLY A 136 0.59 22.71 -1.81
CA GLY A 136 -0.03 23.76 -1.00
C GLY A 136 0.71 23.97 0.34
N TRP A 137 1.06 22.89 1.06
CA TRP A 137 1.77 22.96 2.34
C TRP A 137 3.14 23.62 2.22
N PHE A 138 3.83 23.39 1.10
CA PHE A 138 5.19 23.92 0.85
C PHE A 138 5.23 25.13 -0.07
N GLN A 139 4.06 25.67 -0.43
CA GLN A 139 3.93 26.83 -1.30
C GLN A 139 4.61 26.65 -2.68
N VAL A 140 4.60 25.42 -3.18
CA VAL A 140 5.09 25.09 -4.52
C VAL A 140 3.98 25.28 -5.53
N THR A 141 4.24 26.02 -6.60
CA THR A 141 3.29 26.16 -7.72
C THR A 141 3.55 25.10 -8.79
N LEU A 142 2.54 24.79 -9.61
CA LEU A 142 2.71 23.90 -10.76
C LEU A 142 3.78 24.40 -11.74
N GLN A 143 3.84 25.72 -11.96
CA GLN A 143 4.83 26.32 -12.83
C GLN A 143 6.27 26.14 -12.30
N GLN A 144 6.45 26.25 -10.99
CA GLN A 144 7.76 25.98 -10.36
C GLN A 144 8.14 24.51 -10.51
N LEU A 145 7.21 23.57 -10.20
CA LEU A 145 7.48 22.14 -10.31
C LEU A 145 7.78 21.74 -11.75
N GLU A 146 7.07 22.31 -12.73
CA GLU A 146 7.33 22.09 -14.16
C GLU A 146 8.71 22.62 -14.57
N ALA A 147 9.09 23.81 -14.13
CA ALA A 147 10.35 24.45 -14.50
C ALA A 147 11.56 23.77 -13.87
N GLU A 148 11.45 23.32 -12.61
CA GLU A 148 12.55 22.70 -11.85
C GLU A 148 12.63 21.18 -12.09
N GLY A 149 11.51 20.53 -12.45
CA GLY A 149 11.41 19.10 -12.64
C GLY A 149 11.28 18.29 -11.35
N GLU A 150 12.02 18.68 -10.31
CA GLU A 150 11.97 18.09 -8.98
C GLU A 150 12.20 19.12 -7.89
N ILE A 151 11.45 19.02 -6.78
CA ILE A 151 11.53 19.93 -5.63
C ILE A 151 11.53 19.09 -4.34
N PRO A 152 12.68 18.99 -3.62
CA PRO A 152 12.72 18.36 -2.31
C PRO A 152 11.83 19.10 -1.29
N THR A 153 11.12 18.37 -0.45
CA THR A 153 10.30 18.96 0.60
C THR A 153 10.89 18.73 1.99
N PRO A 154 10.56 19.58 2.98
CA PRO A 154 10.99 19.40 4.37
C PRO A 154 10.49 18.11 5.03
N MET A 155 9.48 17.44 4.46
CA MET A 155 9.01 16.14 4.93
C MET A 155 9.88 14.97 4.46
N GLY A 156 10.94 15.23 3.68
CA GLY A 156 11.83 14.20 3.16
C GLY A 156 11.34 13.52 1.87
N GLN A 157 10.12 13.86 1.38
CA GLN A 157 9.69 13.47 0.03
C GLN A 157 10.09 14.55 -0.97
N THR A 158 10.34 14.12 -2.20
CA THR A 158 10.57 15.04 -3.33
C THR A 158 9.33 15.07 -4.22
N LEU A 159 8.87 16.25 -4.58
CA LEU A 159 7.87 16.45 -5.61
C LEU A 159 8.55 16.32 -6.98
N TYR A 160 7.97 15.51 -7.86
CA TYR A 160 8.48 15.29 -9.21
C TYR A 160 7.42 15.68 -10.25
N TRP A 161 7.80 16.49 -11.24
CA TRP A 161 6.91 16.87 -12.33
C TRP A 161 6.44 15.68 -13.17
N ASP A 162 7.36 14.77 -13.52
CA ASP A 162 7.03 13.57 -14.28
C ASP A 162 6.07 12.64 -13.52
N TYR A 163 6.18 12.56 -12.18
CA TYR A 163 5.28 11.79 -11.35
C TYR A 163 3.89 12.44 -11.29
N TYR A 164 3.82 13.76 -11.11
CA TYR A 164 2.55 14.49 -11.15
C TYR A 164 1.83 14.28 -12.49
N CYS A 165 2.54 14.41 -13.61
CA CYS A 165 1.96 14.17 -14.94
C CYS A 165 1.48 12.73 -15.13
N TYR A 166 2.25 11.74 -14.62
CA TYR A 166 1.87 10.34 -14.66
C TYR A 166 0.57 10.09 -13.88
N VAL A 167 0.51 10.55 -12.64
CA VAL A 167 -0.64 10.39 -11.75
C VAL A 167 -1.90 10.97 -12.37
N LYS A 168 -1.81 12.17 -12.91
CA LYS A 168 -2.91 12.86 -13.59
C LYS A 168 -3.42 12.08 -14.82
N GLY A 169 -2.54 11.39 -15.53
CA GLY A 169 -2.89 10.53 -16.67
C GLY A 169 -3.40 9.14 -16.28
N HIS A 170 -3.28 8.74 -15.00
CA HIS A 170 -3.64 7.40 -14.52
C HIS A 170 -4.52 7.46 -13.26
N PRO A 171 -5.72 8.04 -13.36
CA PRO A 171 -6.64 8.08 -12.22
C PRO A 171 -7.13 6.68 -11.83
N ILE A 172 -7.51 6.50 -10.57
CA ILE A 172 -8.18 5.28 -10.12
C ILE A 172 -9.67 5.40 -10.47
N ASP A 173 -10.02 4.95 -11.64
CA ASP A 173 -11.37 5.03 -12.21
C ASP A 173 -12.12 3.68 -12.22
N GLN A 174 -11.40 2.57 -12.02
CA GLN A 174 -11.95 1.22 -11.96
C GLN A 174 -11.29 0.41 -10.83
N TRP A 175 -12.13 -0.28 -10.06
CA TRP A 175 -11.71 -1.24 -9.05
C TRP A 175 -12.86 -2.22 -8.78
N ASP A 176 -12.60 -3.52 -8.91
CA ASP A 176 -13.65 -4.56 -8.86
C ASP A 176 -13.44 -5.57 -7.71
N ALA A 177 -12.26 -5.58 -7.06
CA ALA A 177 -11.98 -6.53 -5.99
C ALA A 177 -12.78 -6.21 -4.71
N PRO A 178 -13.36 -7.23 -4.04
CA PRO A 178 -13.95 -7.05 -2.72
C PRO A 178 -12.93 -6.42 -1.77
N THR A 179 -13.27 -5.29 -1.17
CA THR A 179 -12.28 -4.48 -0.44
C THR A 179 -12.79 -4.08 0.93
N ALA A 180 -11.95 -4.27 1.95
CA ALA A 180 -12.12 -3.68 3.26
C ALA A 180 -11.04 -2.60 3.50
N ILE A 181 -11.45 -1.50 4.11
CA ILE A 181 -10.60 -0.34 4.41
C ILE A 181 -10.66 -0.04 5.91
N LEU A 182 -9.50 0.15 6.53
CA LEU A 182 -9.36 0.79 7.83
C LEU A 182 -8.61 2.11 7.65
N CYS A 183 -9.22 3.22 8.05
CA CYS A 183 -8.60 4.54 8.06
C CYS A 183 -8.89 5.27 9.37
N SER A 184 -8.38 6.48 9.52
CA SER A 184 -8.49 7.28 10.75
C SER A 184 -9.16 8.63 10.48
N SER A 185 -9.93 9.13 11.45
CA SER A 185 -10.71 10.38 11.28
C SER A 185 -9.85 11.66 11.31
N GLN A 186 -8.61 11.60 11.81
CA GLN A 186 -7.67 12.74 11.82
C GLN A 186 -6.51 12.55 10.83
N ASP A 187 -6.71 11.70 9.83
CA ASP A 187 -5.72 11.49 8.77
C ASP A 187 -5.66 12.71 7.84
N THR A 188 -4.49 13.35 7.78
CA THR A 188 -4.25 14.53 6.94
C THR A 188 -3.54 14.20 5.62
N LEU A 189 -3.06 12.98 5.46
CA LEU A 189 -2.42 12.49 4.22
C LEU A 189 -3.45 11.81 3.30
N SER A 190 -4.27 10.92 3.89
CA SER A 190 -5.39 10.27 3.22
C SER A 190 -6.69 10.83 3.80
N GLU A 191 -7.08 12.01 3.36
CA GLU A 191 -8.22 12.76 3.90
C GLU A 191 -9.47 11.87 4.00
N PRO A 192 -10.14 11.79 5.17
CA PRO A 192 -11.26 10.87 5.39
C PRO A 192 -12.37 10.99 4.35
N GLU A 193 -12.72 12.21 3.93
CA GLU A 193 -13.75 12.44 2.91
C GLU A 193 -13.37 11.85 1.53
N VAL A 194 -12.08 11.83 1.18
CA VAL A 194 -11.59 11.24 -0.08
C VAL A 194 -11.69 9.71 -0.01
N VAL A 195 -11.27 9.12 1.12
CA VAL A 195 -11.40 7.69 1.36
C VAL A 195 -12.86 7.26 1.42
N HIS A 196 -13.73 8.04 2.05
CA HIS A 196 -15.19 7.80 2.07
C HIS A 196 -15.81 7.84 0.67
N ALA A 197 -15.39 8.81 -0.17
CA ALA A 197 -15.87 8.90 -1.55
C ALA A 197 -15.45 7.68 -2.37
N PHE A 198 -14.20 7.24 -2.23
CA PHE A 198 -13.67 6.04 -2.84
C PHE A 198 -14.44 4.78 -2.38
N ALA A 199 -14.62 4.62 -1.07
CA ALA A 199 -15.31 3.45 -0.51
C ALA A 199 -16.76 3.35 -1.02
N ARG A 200 -17.48 4.48 -1.09
CA ARG A 200 -18.83 4.51 -1.67
C ARG A 200 -18.84 4.18 -3.16
N ARG A 201 -17.88 4.72 -3.94
CA ARG A 201 -17.80 4.51 -5.38
C ARG A 201 -17.60 3.04 -5.73
N PHE A 202 -16.75 2.34 -4.98
CA PHE A 202 -16.35 0.96 -5.24
C PHE A 202 -16.96 -0.04 -4.26
N SER A 203 -17.95 0.37 -3.45
CA SER A 203 -18.68 -0.50 -2.51
C SER A 203 -17.76 -1.22 -1.52
N CYS A 204 -16.74 -0.53 -1.02
CA CYS A 204 -15.82 -1.08 -0.03
C CYS A 204 -16.44 -1.10 1.37
N ASP A 205 -16.08 -2.11 2.18
CA ASP A 205 -16.34 -2.10 3.62
C ASP A 205 -15.38 -1.12 4.30
N LEU A 206 -15.90 -0.06 4.92
CA LEU A 206 -15.11 1.01 5.49
C LEU A 206 -15.28 1.09 7.00
N GLN A 207 -14.16 0.95 7.72
CA GLN A 207 -14.08 1.26 9.14
C GLN A 207 -13.20 2.48 9.37
N VAL A 208 -13.67 3.41 10.21
CA VAL A 208 -12.94 4.61 10.61
C VAL A 208 -12.57 4.50 12.10
N LEU A 209 -11.29 4.71 12.39
CA LEU A 209 -10.81 4.87 13.78
C LEU A 209 -10.94 6.34 14.18
N GLU A 210 -11.86 6.61 15.09
CA GLU A 210 -12.06 7.96 15.62
C GLU A 210 -10.85 8.45 16.40
N GLY A 211 -10.40 9.68 16.12
CA GLY A 211 -9.26 10.32 16.78
C GLY A 211 -7.89 9.77 16.39
N GLY A 212 -7.84 8.79 15.49
CA GLY A 212 -6.58 8.24 15.00
C GLY A 212 -5.93 9.11 13.92
N GLU A 213 -4.62 8.98 13.78
CA GLU A 213 -3.78 9.60 12.76
C GLU A 213 -3.52 8.64 11.60
N HIS A 214 -2.82 9.14 10.53
CA HIS A 214 -2.45 8.34 9.36
C HIS A 214 -1.63 7.09 9.72
N PHE A 215 -0.65 7.23 10.61
CA PHE A 215 0.27 6.17 10.97
C PHE A 215 -0.26 5.33 12.14
N PHE A 216 -0.49 4.04 11.90
CA PHE A 216 -0.86 3.07 12.93
C PHE A 216 0.39 2.59 13.65
N HIS A 217 0.78 3.29 14.72
CA HIS A 217 2.01 3.00 15.49
C HIS A 217 1.79 2.90 17.01
N THR A 218 0.69 3.46 17.53
CA THR A 218 0.41 3.35 18.96
C THR A 218 -0.17 1.98 19.32
N PRO A 219 0.02 1.49 20.55
CA PRO A 219 -0.56 0.21 20.98
C PRO A 219 -2.08 0.12 20.75
N GLN A 220 -2.81 1.23 20.94
CA GLN A 220 -4.26 1.29 20.71
C GLN A 220 -4.60 1.17 19.22
N GLN A 221 -3.91 1.91 18.36
CA GLN A 221 -4.11 1.82 16.90
C GLN A 221 -3.77 0.42 16.38
N LEU A 222 -2.66 -0.16 16.83
CA LEU A 222 -2.26 -1.52 16.46
C LEU A 222 -3.26 -2.58 16.96
N ALA A 223 -3.87 -2.38 18.14
CA ALA A 223 -4.93 -3.26 18.63
C ALA A 223 -6.18 -3.20 17.73
N VAL A 224 -6.63 -1.99 17.35
CA VAL A 224 -7.75 -1.81 16.40
C VAL A 224 -7.43 -2.43 15.04
N TYR A 225 -6.21 -2.23 14.53
CA TYR A 225 -5.76 -2.83 13.27
C TYR A 225 -5.78 -4.36 13.36
N ARG A 226 -5.27 -4.95 14.42
CA ARG A 226 -5.30 -6.41 14.65
C ARG A 226 -6.73 -6.94 14.69
N ASP A 227 -7.62 -6.29 15.42
CA ASP A 227 -9.02 -6.71 15.52
C ASP A 227 -9.76 -6.59 14.19
N TRP A 228 -9.41 -5.58 13.37
CA TRP A 228 -9.90 -5.43 12.02
C TRP A 228 -9.39 -6.56 11.11
N LEU A 229 -8.08 -6.88 11.13
CA LEU A 229 -7.53 -8.01 10.39
C LEU A 229 -8.20 -9.33 10.79
N SER A 230 -8.41 -9.53 12.10
CA SER A 230 -9.03 -10.76 12.59
C SER A 230 -10.44 -10.99 12.05
N ARG A 231 -11.19 -9.93 11.79
CA ARG A 231 -12.54 -9.99 11.21
C ARG A 231 -12.56 -10.20 9.70
N HIS A 232 -11.56 -9.66 8.98
CA HIS A 232 -11.54 -9.72 7.51
C HIS A 232 -10.68 -10.85 6.93
N ILE A 233 -9.86 -11.50 7.76
CA ILE A 233 -9.09 -12.68 7.37
C ILE A 233 -9.73 -13.88 8.06
N GLU A 234 -10.57 -14.62 7.32
CA GLU A 234 -11.20 -15.84 7.81
C GLU A 234 -10.23 -17.03 7.72
N PRO A 235 -10.36 -18.04 8.62
CA PRO A 235 -9.56 -19.26 8.48
C PRO A 235 -9.81 -19.96 7.15
N VAL A 236 -8.74 -20.49 6.55
CA VAL A 236 -8.83 -21.35 5.37
C VAL A 236 -9.46 -22.67 5.79
N VAL A 237 -10.52 -23.07 5.11
CA VAL A 237 -11.26 -24.33 5.35
C VAL A 237 -10.66 -25.47 4.57
#